data_ec6e0b3b66be35a346ea8e6744ae213e
#
_entry.id   ec6e0b3b66be35a346ea8e6744ae213e
#
_cell.length_a   1.000
_cell.length_b   1.000
_cell.length_c   1.000
_cell.angle_alpha   90.00
_cell.angle_beta   90.00
_cell.angle_gamma   90.00
#
_symmetry.space_group_name_H-M   'P 1'
#
loop_
_entity.id
_entity.type
_entity.pdbx_description
1 polymer ?
#
loop_
_entity_poly.entity_id
_entity_poly.type
_entity_poly.pdbx_seq_one_letter_code
_entity_poly.pdbx_strand_id
1 'polypeptide(L)'
;MNTRPCRRGAAAPSAPRPGGMPLALVVAAMLASGGAAAFQINTGNPDLTVSWDNTLKYSAAWRVRSVDGAVADNSLGPQANTNDGDLNFGKGLISNRLDLLSELEFRYRKDFGFRVSGAAWYDDVYSRRNDNPGALGGALVNSRSVGYDEFTRDTARLHGRKAELMDFFGYANLTPGDLNVNVKGGRFTQLYGESLFFGNNGIAGAQTPLDLVKALSVPNSQFKEIARPVGQVSTQVQLSPTVSVGAYYQLEWRKSRLPAAGSYFSFADFVDEGGETLILGPGAVLFRSPDIEPRNAGQGGFQLKLKSGDTEYGFYAAQFHDKMPQFYARPGVNVRAGSIGDYVMVYAENIRTVGASISTL
;
A
#
# COMPACT_ATOMS: atom_id res chain seq x y z
N MET A 1 27.55 64.77 -31.92
CA MET A 1 27.67 63.39 -31.39
C MET A 1 26.98 63.35 -30.05
N ASN A 2 25.75 62.87 -30.05
CA ASN A 2 24.91 62.79 -28.85
C ASN A 2 24.70 61.32 -28.51
N THR A 3 25.35 60.83 -27.45
CA THR A 3 25.12 59.49 -26.87
C THR A 3 24.01 59.55 -25.84
N ARG A 4 22.87 58.86 -26.10
CA ARG A 4 21.80 58.67 -25.13
C ARG A 4 22.11 57.42 -24.29
N PRO A 5 21.93 57.45 -22.97
CA PRO A 5 22.11 56.27 -22.14
C PRO A 5 20.87 55.36 -22.21
N CYS A 6 21.13 54.07 -22.28
CA CYS A 6 20.13 52.98 -22.27
C CYS A 6 19.47 52.90 -20.87
N ARG A 7 18.16 53.10 -20.77
CA ARG A 7 17.38 52.87 -19.54
C ARG A 7 17.24 51.36 -19.32
N ARG A 8 17.77 50.86 -18.21
CA ARG A 8 17.44 49.54 -17.66
C ARG A 8 16.00 49.55 -17.21
N GLY A 9 15.18 48.66 -17.79
CA GLY A 9 13.81 48.40 -17.33
C GLY A 9 13.83 47.78 -15.92
N ALA A 10 13.10 48.41 -15.01
CA ALA A 10 12.86 47.87 -13.70
C ALA A 10 11.91 46.67 -13.82
N ALA A 11 12.30 45.52 -13.26
CA ALA A 11 11.46 44.35 -13.14
C ALA A 11 10.26 44.68 -12.21
N ALA A 12 9.04 44.39 -12.64
CA ALA A 12 7.86 44.52 -11.83
C ALA A 12 7.90 43.54 -10.64
N PRO A 13 7.44 43.96 -9.45
CA PRO A 13 7.37 43.04 -8.30
C PRO A 13 6.35 41.94 -8.58
N SER A 14 6.75 40.68 -8.39
CA SER A 14 5.87 39.52 -8.47
C SER A 14 4.80 39.62 -7.39
N ALA A 15 3.53 39.43 -7.77
CA ALA A 15 2.39 39.37 -6.84
C ALA A 15 2.59 38.26 -5.80
N PRO A 16 2.22 38.47 -4.52
CA PRO A 16 2.30 37.45 -3.50
C PRO A 16 1.36 36.30 -3.86
N ARG A 17 1.89 35.09 -3.90
CA ARG A 17 1.12 33.85 -4.04
C ARG A 17 0.17 33.71 -2.85
N PRO A 18 -1.07 33.24 -3.02
CA PRO A 18 -1.97 33.00 -1.89
C PRO A 18 -1.31 31.98 -0.95
N GLY A 19 -0.99 32.45 0.23
CA GLY A 19 -0.39 31.62 1.27
C GLY A 19 -1.34 30.48 1.65
N GLY A 20 -0.94 29.25 1.38
CA GLY A 20 -1.58 28.09 1.98
C GLY A 20 -1.58 28.29 3.50
N MET A 21 -2.71 28.03 4.14
CA MET A 21 -2.86 28.06 5.59
C MET A 21 -1.69 27.27 6.23
N PRO A 22 -0.93 27.83 7.14
CA PRO A 22 0.25 27.16 7.66
C PRO A 22 -0.22 25.88 8.36
N LEU A 23 0.23 24.74 7.87
CA LEU A 23 -0.04 23.39 8.40
C LEU A 23 0.26 23.31 9.91
N ALA A 24 1.16 24.17 10.40
CA ALA A 24 1.49 24.35 11.81
C ALA A 24 0.27 24.73 12.69
N LEU A 25 -0.71 25.45 12.16
CA LEU A 25 -1.93 25.83 12.90
C LEU A 25 -2.89 24.64 13.06
N VAL A 26 -2.95 23.76 12.05
CA VAL A 26 -3.74 22.53 12.10
C VAL A 26 -3.12 21.54 13.08
N VAL A 27 -1.78 21.41 13.06
CA VAL A 27 -1.03 20.55 14.00
C VAL A 27 -1.15 21.04 15.44
N ALA A 28 -1.11 22.36 15.69
CA ALA A 28 -1.28 22.91 17.03
C ALA A 28 -2.70 22.69 17.60
N ALA A 29 -3.72 22.74 16.75
CA ALA A 29 -5.11 22.41 17.15
C ALA A 29 -5.31 20.92 17.47
N MET A 30 -4.53 20.02 16.83
CA MET A 30 -4.58 18.57 17.08
C MET A 30 -3.80 18.14 18.32
N LEU A 31 -2.75 18.84 18.70
CA LEU A 31 -1.98 18.59 19.94
C LEU A 31 -2.75 18.98 21.21
N ALA A 32 -3.81 19.77 21.08
CA ALA A 32 -4.68 20.15 22.19
C ALA A 32 -5.83 19.16 22.47
N SER A 33 -6.04 18.17 21.58
CA SER A 33 -7.02 17.10 21.80
C SER A 33 -6.36 15.96 22.56
N GLY A 34 -6.72 15.78 23.82
CA GLY A 34 -6.34 14.64 24.65
C GLY A 34 -6.64 13.31 23.95
N GLY A 35 -5.83 12.31 24.28
CA GLY A 35 -5.73 10.94 23.79
C GLY A 35 -6.86 10.39 22.92
N ALA A 36 -6.49 9.56 21.94
CA ALA A 36 -7.42 8.76 21.14
C ALA A 36 -8.33 7.93 22.05
N ALA A 37 -9.52 8.44 22.36
CA ALA A 37 -10.55 7.72 23.06
C ALA A 37 -11.53 7.18 22.02
N ALA A 38 -11.70 5.85 21.99
CA ALA A 38 -12.80 5.22 21.29
C ALA A 38 -14.11 5.88 21.75
N PHE A 39 -14.80 6.51 20.82
CA PHE A 39 -16.06 7.14 21.15
C PHE A 39 -17.18 6.08 21.12
N GLN A 40 -17.60 5.65 22.31
CA GLN A 40 -18.81 4.83 22.44
C GLN A 40 -20.06 5.72 22.32
N ILE A 41 -20.86 5.44 21.33
CA ILE A 41 -22.14 6.11 21.13
C ILE A 41 -23.16 5.48 22.08
N ASN A 42 -23.70 6.27 23.00
CA ASN A 42 -24.78 5.82 23.86
C ASN A 42 -26.06 5.68 23.02
N THR A 43 -26.47 4.44 22.75
CA THR A 43 -27.66 4.13 21.97
C THR A 43 -28.95 4.08 22.79
N GLY A 44 -28.83 4.13 24.12
CA GLY A 44 -29.97 3.89 25.04
C GLY A 44 -30.42 2.40 25.10
N ASN A 45 -29.83 1.54 24.27
CA ASN A 45 -30.11 0.10 24.25
C ASN A 45 -28.90 -0.66 24.82
N PRO A 46 -29.04 -1.36 25.97
CA PRO A 46 -27.94 -2.10 26.61
C PRO A 46 -27.40 -3.26 25.74
N ASP A 47 -28.22 -3.77 24.83
CA ASP A 47 -27.83 -4.84 23.93
C ASP A 47 -27.03 -4.36 22.71
N LEU A 48 -27.03 -3.05 22.42
CA LEU A 48 -26.38 -2.46 21.24
C LEU A 48 -25.20 -1.57 21.65
N THR A 49 -23.99 -2.01 21.28
CA THR A 49 -22.78 -1.20 21.39
C THR A 49 -22.40 -0.64 20.03
N VAL A 50 -22.20 0.66 19.95
CA VAL A 50 -21.68 1.32 18.75
C VAL A 50 -20.40 2.04 19.13
N SER A 51 -19.29 1.72 18.46
CA SER A 51 -18.01 2.41 18.63
C SER A 51 -17.55 3.03 17.34
N TRP A 52 -17.04 4.25 17.42
CA TRP A 52 -16.48 4.98 16.29
C TRP A 52 -15.10 5.52 16.65
N ASP A 53 -14.10 4.96 16.00
CA ASP A 53 -12.70 5.30 16.23
C ASP A 53 -12.14 6.04 15.02
N ASN A 54 -11.38 7.09 15.27
CA ASN A 54 -10.70 7.84 14.25
C ASN A 54 -9.22 7.99 14.62
N THR A 55 -8.35 7.56 13.73
CA THR A 55 -6.91 7.75 13.86
C THR A 55 -6.45 8.75 12.83
N LEU A 56 -5.90 9.86 13.27
CA LEU A 56 -5.28 10.87 12.41
C LEU A 56 -3.79 10.87 12.68
N LYS A 57 -2.98 10.72 11.62
CA LYS A 57 -1.52 10.77 11.69
C LYS A 57 -0.99 11.85 10.77
N TYR A 58 -0.07 12.64 11.27
CA TYR A 58 0.76 13.51 10.45
C TYR A 58 2.19 13.00 10.47
N SER A 59 2.80 12.91 9.31
CA SER A 59 4.21 12.53 9.14
C SER A 59 4.91 13.44 8.13
N ALA A 60 6.16 13.77 8.44
CA ALA A 60 7.02 14.50 7.53
C ALA A 60 8.41 13.89 7.52
N ALA A 61 9.02 13.84 6.35
CA ALA A 61 10.35 13.26 6.18
C ALA A 61 11.22 14.12 5.27
N TRP A 62 12.53 14.14 5.55
CA TRP A 62 13.51 14.94 4.83
C TRP A 62 14.70 14.11 4.42
N ARG A 63 15.15 14.31 3.18
CA ARG A 63 16.45 13.88 2.72
C ARG A 63 17.51 14.87 3.21
N VAL A 64 18.40 14.44 4.08
CA VAL A 64 19.40 15.30 4.72
C VAL A 64 20.71 15.41 3.94
N ARG A 65 20.98 14.47 3.02
CA ARG A 65 22.16 14.45 2.15
C ARG A 65 21.73 14.53 0.69
N SER A 66 22.61 15.07 -0.15
CA SER A 66 22.45 15.01 -1.60
C SER A 66 22.46 13.56 -2.08
N VAL A 67 21.91 13.32 -3.27
CA VAL A 67 21.97 12.02 -3.95
C VAL A 67 23.43 11.62 -4.16
N ASP A 68 23.76 10.37 -3.89
CA ASP A 68 25.07 9.82 -4.24
C ASP A 68 25.12 9.54 -5.75
N GLY A 69 26.14 10.07 -6.43
CA GLY A 69 26.32 9.88 -7.87
C GLY A 69 26.42 8.41 -8.28
N ALA A 70 26.93 7.54 -7.42
CA ALA A 70 27.00 6.10 -7.69
C ALA A 70 25.64 5.42 -7.74
N VAL A 71 24.63 5.97 -7.03
CA VAL A 71 23.25 5.49 -7.04
C VAL A 71 22.43 6.12 -8.14
N ALA A 72 22.71 7.38 -8.46
CA ALA A 72 21.96 8.20 -9.42
C ALA A 72 22.61 8.28 -10.80
N ASP A 73 23.64 7.48 -11.08
CA ASP A 73 24.33 7.48 -12.37
C ASP A 73 23.35 7.21 -13.52
N ASN A 74 23.24 8.21 -14.39
CA ASN A 74 22.35 8.22 -15.55
C ASN A 74 22.99 7.70 -16.84
N SER A 75 24.23 7.24 -16.79
CA SER A 75 24.75 6.46 -17.91
C SER A 75 23.85 5.25 -18.11
N LEU A 76 23.81 4.68 -19.33
CA LEU A 76 23.05 3.49 -19.65
C LEU A 76 23.52 2.24 -18.86
N GLY A 77 23.78 2.45 -17.58
CA GLY A 77 24.14 1.43 -16.62
C GLY A 77 22.91 0.80 -15.94
N PRO A 78 23.14 -0.12 -14.99
CA PRO A 78 22.07 -0.80 -14.26
C PRO A 78 21.11 0.16 -13.55
N GLN A 79 21.57 1.35 -13.19
CA GLN A 79 20.79 2.36 -12.46
C GLN A 79 19.70 3.04 -13.29
N ALA A 80 19.81 3.01 -14.64
CA ALA A 80 18.85 3.64 -15.53
C ALA A 80 17.38 3.22 -15.34
N ASN A 81 17.11 2.16 -14.61
CA ASN A 81 15.78 1.68 -14.29
C ASN A 81 15.48 1.62 -12.78
N THR A 82 16.33 2.26 -11.96
CA THR A 82 16.21 2.19 -10.49
C THR A 82 16.51 3.52 -9.80
N ASN A 83 16.69 4.62 -10.55
CA ASN A 83 17.19 5.88 -10.03
C ASN A 83 16.20 7.05 -10.05
N ASP A 84 15.04 6.91 -10.69
CA ASP A 84 14.02 7.97 -10.72
C ASP A 84 13.57 8.34 -9.29
N GLY A 85 13.42 7.36 -8.39
CA GLY A 85 13.10 7.61 -6.99
C GLY A 85 14.15 8.40 -6.23
N ASP A 86 15.40 8.35 -6.66
CA ASP A 86 16.50 9.14 -6.11
C ASP A 86 16.59 10.53 -6.76
N LEU A 87 16.46 10.59 -8.07
CA LEU A 87 16.60 11.83 -8.86
C LEU A 87 15.41 12.78 -8.66
N ASN A 88 14.22 12.24 -8.45
CA ASN A 88 13.01 13.02 -8.24
C ASN A 88 13.01 13.78 -6.90
N PHE A 89 13.93 13.47 -6.00
CA PHE A 89 14.01 14.10 -4.67
C PHE A 89 15.41 14.57 -4.36
N GLY A 90 15.63 15.86 -4.43
CA GLY A 90 16.84 16.52 -3.97
C GLY A 90 16.98 16.51 -2.44
N LYS A 91 17.93 17.27 -1.92
CA LYS A 91 18.04 17.53 -0.49
C LYS A 91 16.85 18.39 -0.05
N GLY A 92 16.02 17.89 0.87
CA GLY A 92 14.84 18.62 1.33
C GLY A 92 13.70 17.69 1.71
N LEU A 93 12.51 18.21 1.62
CA LEU A 93 11.27 17.53 2.01
C LEU A 93 10.92 16.40 1.01
N ILE A 94 10.79 15.17 1.48
CA ILE A 94 10.44 13.99 0.68
C ILE A 94 9.04 13.46 0.96
N SER A 95 8.43 13.84 2.09
CA SER A 95 7.03 13.54 2.43
C SER A 95 6.49 14.60 3.38
N ASN A 96 5.24 14.97 3.17
CA ASN A 96 4.47 15.89 4.01
C ASN A 96 3.02 15.41 4.01
N ARG A 97 2.76 14.41 4.85
CA ARG A 97 1.63 13.50 4.72
C ARG A 97 0.69 13.54 5.91
N LEU A 98 -0.60 13.54 5.62
CA LEU A 98 -1.69 13.36 6.56
C LEU A 98 -2.44 12.07 6.21
N ASP A 99 -2.61 11.18 7.18
CA ASP A 99 -3.36 9.94 7.08
C ASP A 99 -4.55 9.96 8.04
N LEU A 100 -5.69 9.48 7.57
CA LEU A 100 -6.90 9.24 8.35
C LEU A 100 -7.30 7.77 8.22
N LEU A 101 -7.58 7.13 9.35
CA LEU A 101 -8.30 5.86 9.43
C LEU A 101 -9.53 6.06 10.28
N SER A 102 -10.71 5.74 9.75
CA SER A 102 -12.00 5.83 10.45
C SER A 102 -12.63 4.43 10.50
N GLU A 103 -13.00 3.99 11.70
CA GLU A 103 -13.48 2.64 11.98
C GLU A 103 -14.78 2.73 12.78
N LEU A 104 -15.88 2.18 12.24
CA LEU A 104 -17.19 2.14 12.87
C LEU A 104 -17.59 0.69 13.07
N GLU A 105 -17.93 0.32 14.30
CA GLU A 105 -18.36 -1.02 14.68
C GLU A 105 -19.70 -0.98 15.40
N PHE A 106 -20.61 -1.84 14.94
CA PHE A 106 -21.89 -2.13 15.59
C PHE A 106 -21.83 -3.54 16.15
N ARG A 107 -22.17 -3.70 17.41
CA ARG A 107 -22.24 -5.01 18.07
C ARG A 107 -23.58 -5.13 18.79
N TYR A 108 -24.34 -6.15 18.38
CA TYR A 108 -25.60 -6.48 19.04
C TYR A 108 -25.40 -7.70 19.96
N ARG A 109 -25.53 -7.47 21.25
CA ARG A 109 -25.13 -8.41 22.32
C ARG A 109 -23.67 -8.82 22.11
N LYS A 110 -23.39 -10.13 22.17
CA LYS A 110 -22.08 -10.70 21.78
C LYS A 110 -22.17 -11.56 20.53
N ASP A 111 -23.37 -11.67 19.97
CA ASP A 111 -23.73 -12.67 18.99
C ASP A 111 -23.52 -12.17 17.56
N PHE A 112 -23.85 -10.91 17.30
CA PHE A 112 -23.78 -10.34 15.96
C PHE A 112 -23.01 -9.02 15.95
N GLY A 113 -22.32 -8.77 14.86
CA GLY A 113 -21.70 -7.47 14.67
C GLY A 113 -21.48 -7.16 13.20
N PHE A 114 -21.25 -5.87 12.97
CA PHE A 114 -20.93 -5.31 11.66
C PHE A 114 -19.85 -4.27 11.83
N ARG A 115 -18.84 -4.30 10.95
CA ARG A 115 -17.75 -3.30 10.94
C ARG A 115 -17.59 -2.71 9.56
N VAL A 116 -17.40 -1.39 9.52
CA VAL A 116 -16.97 -0.65 8.35
C VAL A 116 -15.79 0.23 8.72
N SER A 117 -14.78 0.27 7.87
CA SER A 117 -13.68 1.20 8.02
C SER A 117 -13.21 1.77 6.68
N GLY A 118 -12.64 2.96 6.72
CA GLY A 118 -12.09 3.64 5.57
C GLY A 118 -10.80 4.34 5.89
N ALA A 119 -9.89 4.37 4.92
CA ALA A 119 -8.63 5.08 5.01
C ALA A 119 -8.54 6.17 3.95
N ALA A 120 -7.94 7.30 4.30
CA ALA A 120 -7.64 8.37 3.35
C ALA A 120 -6.28 8.98 3.67
N TRP A 121 -5.59 9.48 2.65
CA TRP A 121 -4.32 10.19 2.83
C TRP A 121 -4.11 11.27 1.81
N TYR A 122 -3.29 12.24 2.21
CA TYR A 122 -2.82 13.31 1.37
C TYR A 122 -1.36 13.60 1.67
N ASP A 123 -0.49 13.54 0.64
CA ASP A 123 0.90 13.96 0.69
C ASP A 123 1.13 15.05 -0.35
N ASP A 124 1.41 16.24 0.11
CA ASP A 124 1.57 17.44 -0.69
C ASP A 124 2.79 17.38 -1.65
N VAL A 125 3.83 16.61 -1.30
CA VAL A 125 5.05 16.49 -2.11
C VAL A 125 4.74 15.94 -3.50
N TYR A 126 3.86 14.94 -3.60
CA TYR A 126 3.48 14.32 -4.87
C TYR A 126 2.49 15.14 -5.72
N SER A 127 2.06 16.31 -5.25
CA SER A 127 1.25 17.27 -6.00
C SER A 127 2.06 18.39 -6.65
N ARG A 128 3.38 18.40 -6.44
CA ARG A 128 4.32 19.40 -6.93
C ARG A 128 5.20 18.80 -8.04
N ARG A 129 5.98 19.65 -8.70
CA ARG A 129 7.09 19.21 -9.53
C ARG A 129 8.17 18.57 -8.66
N ASN A 130 8.82 17.56 -9.20
CA ASN A 130 9.95 16.90 -8.58
C ASN A 130 11.28 17.56 -8.98
N ASP A 131 12.38 17.09 -8.43
CA ASP A 131 13.72 17.66 -8.61
C ASP A 131 14.53 16.97 -9.72
N ASN A 132 13.92 16.08 -10.54
CA ASN A 132 14.62 15.35 -11.59
C ASN A 132 15.25 16.33 -12.59
N PRO A 133 16.57 16.23 -12.86
CA PRO A 133 17.25 17.15 -13.77
C PRO A 133 16.91 16.93 -15.24
N GLY A 134 16.27 15.83 -15.59
CA GLY A 134 15.93 15.47 -16.96
C GLY A 134 17.13 15.18 -17.86
N ALA A 135 16.88 14.95 -19.14
CA ALA A 135 17.90 14.57 -20.10
C ALA A 135 19.04 15.62 -20.25
N LEU A 136 18.73 16.91 -20.10
CA LEU A 136 19.75 17.99 -20.14
C LEU A 136 20.67 17.95 -18.91
N GLY A 137 20.19 17.42 -17.79
CA GLY A 137 20.99 17.13 -16.60
C GLY A 137 21.67 15.76 -16.62
N GLY A 138 21.54 15.00 -17.73
CA GLY A 138 22.11 13.66 -17.90
C GLY A 138 21.22 12.54 -17.42
N ALA A 139 19.97 12.82 -16.98
CA ALA A 139 19.04 11.79 -16.53
C ALA A 139 18.34 11.10 -17.71
N LEU A 140 18.23 9.78 -17.63
CA LEU A 140 17.26 9.00 -18.40
C LEU A 140 16.01 8.84 -17.54
N VAL A 141 14.84 9.09 -18.10
CA VAL A 141 13.57 9.08 -17.38
C VAL A 141 12.68 7.96 -17.92
N ASN A 142 12.13 7.15 -17.03
CA ASN A 142 11.28 6.01 -17.40
C ASN A 142 9.82 6.41 -17.64
N SER A 143 9.39 7.62 -17.26
CA SER A 143 8.05 8.13 -17.55
C SER A 143 7.93 8.62 -19.00
N ARG A 144 6.75 8.44 -19.59
CA ARG A 144 6.39 8.85 -20.96
C ARG A 144 5.18 9.76 -21.01
N SER A 145 4.28 9.61 -20.04
CA SER A 145 2.99 10.29 -20.01
C SER A 145 3.07 11.71 -19.47
N VAL A 146 4.19 12.06 -18.82
CA VAL A 146 4.41 13.35 -18.15
C VAL A 146 5.83 13.89 -18.43
N GLY A 147 6.08 15.14 -18.10
CA GLY A 147 7.43 15.74 -18.12
C GLY A 147 8.35 15.06 -17.10
N TYR A 148 9.65 15.21 -17.31
CA TYR A 148 10.67 14.59 -16.45
C TYR A 148 10.61 15.09 -14.99
N ASP A 149 10.13 16.30 -14.77
CA ASP A 149 9.97 16.93 -13.47
C ASP A 149 8.55 16.79 -12.87
N GLU A 150 7.77 15.85 -13.39
CA GLU A 150 6.41 15.56 -12.93
C GLU A 150 6.28 14.08 -12.51
N PHE A 151 5.46 13.82 -11.51
CA PHE A 151 5.09 12.46 -11.16
C PHE A 151 4.02 11.94 -12.11
N THR A 152 4.11 10.67 -12.53
CA THR A 152 3.04 10.05 -13.30
C THR A 152 1.72 10.10 -12.52
N ARG A 153 0.59 10.06 -13.26
CA ARG A 153 -0.73 10.11 -12.64
C ARG A 153 -0.93 9.03 -11.57
N ASP A 154 -0.41 7.83 -11.81
CA ASP A 154 -0.57 6.71 -10.90
C ASP A 154 0.31 6.88 -9.66
N THR A 155 1.53 7.36 -9.80
CA THR A 155 2.41 7.73 -8.68
C THR A 155 1.79 8.83 -7.84
N ALA A 156 1.35 9.93 -8.45
CA ALA A 156 0.70 11.03 -7.75
C ALA A 156 -0.62 10.62 -7.07
N ARG A 157 -1.38 9.69 -7.66
CA ARG A 157 -2.60 9.13 -7.07
C ARG A 157 -2.29 8.21 -5.90
N LEU A 158 -1.31 7.32 -6.04
CA LEU A 158 -1.00 6.31 -5.03
C LEU A 158 -0.35 6.93 -3.80
N HIS A 159 0.64 7.79 -3.98
CA HIS A 159 1.37 8.43 -2.89
C HIS A 159 0.73 9.74 -2.43
N GLY A 160 0.26 10.57 -3.39
CA GLY A 160 -0.18 11.93 -3.12
C GLY A 160 -1.58 12.02 -2.50
N ARG A 161 -2.57 11.31 -3.04
CA ARG A 161 -3.95 11.41 -2.50
C ARG A 161 -4.79 10.20 -2.86
N LYS A 162 -5.40 9.61 -1.86
CA LYS A 162 -6.33 8.48 -2.04
C LYS A 162 -7.31 8.39 -0.88
N ALA A 163 -8.50 7.87 -1.16
CA ALA A 163 -9.45 7.41 -0.17
C ALA A 163 -9.95 6.03 -0.59
N GLU A 164 -10.07 5.11 0.35
CA GLU A 164 -10.51 3.75 0.07
C GLU A 164 -11.29 3.14 1.23
N LEU A 165 -12.22 2.27 0.88
CA LEU A 165 -12.92 1.41 1.83
C LEU A 165 -11.97 0.27 2.23
N MET A 166 -11.78 0.11 3.54
CA MET A 166 -11.00 -0.98 4.12
C MET A 166 -11.92 -2.12 4.52
N ASP A 167 -12.26 -2.27 5.80
CA ASP A 167 -13.17 -3.31 6.24
C ASP A 167 -14.63 -2.99 5.88
N PHE A 168 -15.37 -4.03 5.54
CA PHE A 168 -16.82 -3.99 5.37
C PHE A 168 -17.36 -5.41 5.53
N PHE A 169 -17.66 -5.82 6.75
CA PHE A 169 -18.08 -7.19 7.02
C PHE A 169 -19.05 -7.30 8.18
N GLY A 170 -19.88 -8.35 8.11
CA GLY A 170 -20.67 -8.80 9.23
C GLY A 170 -20.10 -10.09 9.84
N TYR A 171 -20.42 -10.35 11.11
CA TYR A 171 -20.06 -11.58 11.78
C TYR A 171 -21.16 -12.07 12.72
N ALA A 172 -21.15 -13.38 12.97
CA ALA A 172 -22.02 -14.01 13.93
C ALA A 172 -21.21 -14.97 14.82
N ASN A 173 -21.46 -14.93 16.12
CA ASN A 173 -20.99 -15.91 17.10
C ASN A 173 -22.17 -16.76 17.51
N LEU A 174 -22.11 -18.05 17.20
CA LEU A 174 -23.20 -19.01 17.42
C LEU A 174 -22.73 -20.08 18.39
N THR A 175 -23.63 -20.57 19.23
CA THR A 175 -23.35 -21.63 20.20
C THR A 175 -24.32 -22.80 20.03
N PRO A 176 -24.25 -23.55 18.89
CA PRO A 176 -25.09 -24.71 18.69
C PRO A 176 -24.62 -25.88 19.59
N GLY A 177 -25.41 -26.21 20.64
CA GLY A 177 -24.99 -27.19 21.66
C GLY A 177 -23.74 -26.72 22.40
N ASP A 178 -22.70 -27.54 22.42
CA ASP A 178 -21.43 -27.26 23.10
C ASP A 178 -20.37 -26.60 22.17
N LEU A 179 -20.73 -26.32 20.92
CA LEU A 179 -19.80 -25.76 19.95
C LEU A 179 -19.82 -24.22 19.97
N ASN A 180 -18.65 -23.60 19.89
CA ASN A 180 -18.54 -22.18 19.60
C ASN A 180 -18.15 -21.97 18.12
N VAL A 181 -19.03 -21.33 17.36
CA VAL A 181 -18.88 -21.11 15.94
C VAL A 181 -18.85 -19.61 15.66
N ASN A 182 -17.76 -19.09 15.09
CA ASN A 182 -17.69 -17.74 14.56
C ASN A 182 -17.76 -17.82 13.04
N VAL A 183 -18.64 -17.04 12.43
CA VAL A 183 -18.77 -16.90 10.98
C VAL A 183 -18.59 -15.42 10.62
N LYS A 184 -17.81 -15.13 9.57
CA LYS A 184 -17.63 -13.78 9.03
C LYS A 184 -17.88 -13.80 7.53
N GLY A 185 -18.47 -12.70 7.02
CA GLY A 185 -18.69 -12.51 5.59
C GLY A 185 -18.57 -11.05 5.21
N GLY A 186 -17.87 -10.76 4.11
CA GLY A 186 -17.63 -9.43 3.61
C GLY A 186 -16.17 -9.17 3.28
N ARG A 187 -15.74 -7.92 3.38
CA ARG A 187 -14.35 -7.51 3.15
C ARG A 187 -13.64 -7.34 4.49
N PHE A 188 -12.67 -8.20 4.78
CA PHE A 188 -11.88 -8.18 6.02
C PHE A 188 -10.52 -8.84 5.80
N THR A 189 -9.64 -8.69 6.78
CA THR A 189 -8.34 -9.36 6.82
C THR A 189 -8.47 -10.66 7.61
N GLN A 190 -8.01 -11.78 7.03
CA GLN A 190 -7.92 -13.08 7.67
C GLN A 190 -6.46 -13.55 7.63
N LEU A 191 -5.94 -14.03 8.76
CA LEU A 191 -4.60 -14.57 8.86
C LEU A 191 -4.63 -15.90 9.62
N TYR A 192 -4.15 -16.95 8.98
CA TYR A 192 -3.81 -18.22 9.58
C TYR A 192 -2.31 -18.43 9.52
N GLY A 193 -1.79 -19.21 10.44
CA GLY A 193 -0.38 -19.53 10.52
C GLY A 193 0.43 -18.47 11.26
N GLU A 194 1.61 -18.88 11.63
CA GLU A 194 2.59 -18.06 12.33
C GLU A 194 3.84 -17.95 11.47
N SER A 195 4.38 -16.73 11.35
CA SER A 195 5.65 -16.49 10.67
C SER A 195 6.41 -15.42 11.43
N LEU A 196 7.62 -15.78 11.90
CA LEU A 196 8.42 -14.89 12.71
C LEU A 196 9.20 -13.87 11.86
N PHE A 197 9.76 -14.29 10.71
CA PHE A 197 10.69 -13.45 9.93
C PHE A 197 10.25 -13.18 8.48
N PHE A 198 9.59 -14.12 7.83
CA PHE A 198 9.28 -14.04 6.40
C PHE A 198 7.78 -14.26 6.17
N GLY A 199 6.97 -13.26 6.51
CA GLY A 199 5.52 -13.32 6.36
C GLY A 199 5.05 -13.71 4.96
N ASN A 200 5.78 -13.30 3.92
CA ASN A 200 5.46 -13.65 2.53
C ASN A 200 5.71 -15.14 2.18
N ASN A 201 6.59 -15.81 2.90
CA ASN A 201 6.91 -17.23 2.71
C ASN A 201 6.07 -18.15 3.59
N GLY A 202 5.30 -17.57 4.52
CA GLY A 202 4.40 -18.33 5.40
C GLY A 202 2.99 -18.44 4.84
N ILE A 203 2.17 -19.25 5.51
CA ILE A 203 0.73 -19.39 5.21
C ILE A 203 0.02 -18.02 5.22
N ALA A 204 0.47 -17.09 6.08
CA ALA A 204 -0.11 -15.75 6.17
C ALA A 204 0.01 -14.94 4.86
N GLY A 205 1.13 -15.06 4.15
CA GLY A 205 1.35 -14.39 2.85
C GLY A 205 0.36 -14.81 1.76
N ALA A 206 -0.18 -16.02 1.85
CA ALA A 206 -1.21 -16.51 0.94
C ALA A 206 -2.55 -15.76 1.07
N GLN A 207 -2.82 -15.14 2.23
CA GLN A 207 -4.17 -14.73 2.60
C GLN A 207 -4.43 -13.25 2.38
N THR A 208 -3.44 -12.38 2.69
CA THR A 208 -3.65 -10.94 2.75
C THR A 208 -2.64 -10.18 1.90
N PRO A 209 -3.10 -9.38 0.93
CA PRO A 209 -2.22 -8.42 0.25
C PRO A 209 -1.78 -7.31 1.20
N LEU A 210 -0.58 -6.78 1.00
CA LEU A 210 0.02 -5.77 1.85
C LEU A 210 0.15 -4.41 1.14
N ASP A 211 0.03 -3.33 1.89
CA ASP A 211 0.36 -1.98 1.46
C ASP A 211 1.80 -1.64 1.87
N LEU A 212 2.76 -1.94 1.00
CA LEU A 212 4.16 -1.62 1.24
C LEU A 212 4.45 -0.13 1.08
N VAL A 213 3.61 0.61 0.38
CA VAL A 213 3.71 2.07 0.34
C VAL A 213 3.57 2.64 1.74
N LYS A 214 2.50 2.25 2.44
CA LYS A 214 2.24 2.71 3.80
C LYS A 214 3.28 2.19 4.79
N ALA A 215 3.66 0.92 4.67
CA ALA A 215 4.67 0.30 5.53
C ALA A 215 6.02 1.03 5.50
N LEU A 216 6.44 1.53 4.33
CA LEU A 216 7.72 2.22 4.13
C LEU A 216 7.63 3.74 4.36
N SER A 217 6.51 4.36 3.99
CA SER A 217 6.38 5.82 3.98
C SER A 217 5.82 6.41 5.28
N VAL A 218 5.08 5.62 6.08
CA VAL A 218 4.41 6.11 7.28
C VAL A 218 5.02 5.50 8.54
N PRO A 219 5.75 6.26 9.34
CA PRO A 219 6.35 5.76 10.58
C PRO A 219 5.31 5.16 11.53
N ASN A 220 5.68 4.12 12.25
CA ASN A 220 4.84 3.47 13.25
C ASN A 220 3.46 3.03 12.71
N SER A 221 3.42 2.52 11.46
CA SER A 221 2.21 1.93 10.90
C SER A 221 1.89 0.61 11.57
N GLN A 222 0.65 0.45 12.01
CA GLN A 222 0.16 -0.80 12.58
C GLN A 222 -0.16 -1.80 11.46
N PHE A 223 -0.11 -3.10 11.77
CA PHE A 223 -0.42 -4.15 10.80
C PHE A 223 -1.82 -3.99 10.18
N LYS A 224 -2.84 -3.60 10.98
CA LYS A 224 -4.21 -3.33 10.48
C LYS A 224 -4.29 -2.19 9.45
N GLU A 225 -3.29 -1.30 9.41
CA GLU A 225 -3.22 -0.20 8.45
C GLU A 225 -2.49 -0.60 7.17
N ILE A 226 -1.67 -1.66 7.24
CA ILE A 226 -0.84 -2.19 6.14
C ILE A 226 -1.55 -3.33 5.44
N ALA A 227 -2.25 -4.19 6.19
CA ALA A 227 -3.01 -5.31 5.64
C ALA A 227 -4.21 -4.80 4.84
N ARG A 228 -4.32 -5.22 3.58
CA ARG A 228 -5.42 -4.81 2.68
C ARG A 228 -6.53 -5.86 2.73
N PRO A 229 -7.71 -5.54 3.27
CA PRO A 229 -8.80 -6.49 3.36
C PRO A 229 -9.31 -6.90 1.97
N VAL A 230 -9.77 -8.14 1.85
CA VAL A 230 -10.36 -8.72 0.65
C VAL A 230 -11.76 -9.28 0.94
N GLY A 231 -12.61 -9.33 -0.09
CA GLY A 231 -13.92 -9.94 -0.01
C GLY A 231 -13.81 -11.44 0.21
N GLN A 232 -14.35 -11.96 1.31
CA GLN A 232 -14.24 -13.38 1.68
C GLN A 232 -15.31 -13.81 2.69
N VAL A 233 -15.42 -15.11 2.89
CA VAL A 233 -16.16 -15.72 3.97
C VAL A 233 -15.22 -16.58 4.80
N SER A 234 -15.42 -16.63 6.11
CA SER A 234 -14.63 -17.49 6.99
C SER A 234 -15.47 -18.07 8.11
N THR A 235 -15.04 -19.20 8.63
CA THR A 235 -15.59 -19.81 9.82
C THR A 235 -14.48 -20.30 10.74
N GLN A 236 -14.71 -20.19 12.03
CA GLN A 236 -13.86 -20.72 13.09
C GLN A 236 -14.77 -21.51 14.05
N VAL A 237 -14.45 -22.76 14.30
CA VAL A 237 -15.22 -23.66 15.16
C VAL A 237 -14.32 -24.19 16.27
N GLN A 238 -14.70 -23.96 17.50
CA GLN A 238 -14.12 -24.61 18.66
C GLN A 238 -14.87 -25.96 18.91
N LEU A 239 -14.22 -27.07 18.54
CA LEU A 239 -14.80 -28.40 18.65
C LEU A 239 -14.75 -28.96 20.07
N SER A 240 -13.69 -28.59 20.81
CA SER A 240 -13.48 -28.93 22.22
C SER A 240 -12.56 -27.90 22.87
N PRO A 241 -12.34 -27.90 24.18
CA PRO A 241 -11.38 -26.99 24.82
C PRO A 241 -9.95 -27.06 24.24
N THR A 242 -9.61 -28.14 23.55
CA THR A 242 -8.27 -28.42 23.02
C THR A 242 -8.19 -28.46 21.49
N VAL A 243 -9.31 -28.41 20.77
CA VAL A 243 -9.36 -28.58 19.31
C VAL A 243 -10.14 -27.46 18.67
N SER A 244 -9.55 -26.74 17.77
CA SER A 244 -10.26 -25.76 16.92
C SER A 244 -9.93 -25.96 15.44
N VAL A 245 -10.91 -25.66 14.59
CA VAL A 245 -10.77 -25.68 13.12
C VAL A 245 -11.23 -24.37 12.55
N GLY A 246 -10.58 -23.95 11.47
CA GLY A 246 -10.96 -22.75 10.74
C GLY A 246 -10.86 -22.97 9.25
N ALA A 247 -11.72 -22.29 8.50
CA ALA A 247 -11.68 -22.27 7.05
C ALA A 247 -12.04 -20.90 6.53
N TYR A 248 -11.51 -20.55 5.37
CA TYR A 248 -11.91 -19.34 4.64
C TYR A 248 -11.93 -19.60 3.13
N TYR A 249 -12.73 -18.78 2.42
CA TYR A 249 -12.76 -18.75 0.97
C TYR A 249 -12.83 -17.31 0.51
N GLN A 250 -11.86 -16.88 -0.37
CA GLN A 250 -11.79 -15.54 -0.90
C GLN A 250 -12.59 -15.42 -2.20
N LEU A 251 -13.41 -14.38 -2.27
CA LEU A 251 -14.26 -14.02 -3.40
C LEU A 251 -13.66 -12.88 -4.23
N GLU A 252 -12.60 -12.25 -3.72
CA GLU A 252 -11.89 -11.12 -4.31
C GLU A 252 -10.40 -11.38 -4.28
N TRP A 253 -9.73 -11.19 -5.42
CA TRP A 253 -8.28 -11.06 -5.48
C TRP A 253 -7.89 -9.59 -5.51
N ARG A 254 -6.83 -9.24 -4.79
CA ARG A 254 -6.20 -7.91 -4.85
C ARG A 254 -4.70 -8.08 -4.77
N LYS A 255 -3.97 -7.29 -5.57
CA LYS A 255 -2.51 -7.25 -5.48
C LYS A 255 -2.04 -6.52 -4.22
N SER A 256 -0.87 -6.88 -3.73
CA SER A 256 -0.10 -6.04 -2.80
C SER A 256 0.24 -4.72 -3.49
N ARG A 257 0.42 -3.68 -2.71
CA ARG A 257 0.72 -2.34 -3.22
C ARG A 257 2.19 -2.08 -3.00
N LEU A 258 2.93 -1.90 -4.10
CA LEU A 258 4.35 -1.55 -4.08
C LEU A 258 4.52 -0.03 -4.16
N PRO A 259 5.65 0.54 -3.67
CA PRO A 259 5.99 1.93 -3.94
C PRO A 259 5.99 2.18 -5.45
N ALA A 260 5.24 3.18 -5.89
CA ALA A 260 5.11 3.52 -7.30
C ALA A 260 6.44 3.98 -7.89
N ALA A 261 6.64 3.69 -9.18
CA ALA A 261 7.81 4.15 -9.92
C ALA A 261 8.02 5.66 -9.77
N GLY A 262 9.27 6.08 -9.54
CA GLY A 262 9.64 7.47 -9.30
C GLY A 262 9.24 8.03 -7.93
N SER A 263 8.66 7.25 -7.02
CA SER A 263 8.47 7.65 -5.63
C SER A 263 9.76 7.46 -4.82
N TYR A 264 9.91 8.16 -3.69
CA TYR A 264 11.15 8.13 -2.89
C TYR A 264 11.59 6.72 -2.46
N PHE A 265 10.65 5.84 -2.17
CA PHE A 265 10.93 4.47 -1.76
C PHE A 265 10.77 3.45 -2.90
N SER A 266 10.66 3.89 -4.16
CA SER A 266 10.64 2.97 -5.30
C SER A 266 11.99 2.27 -5.42
N PHE A 267 11.94 0.97 -5.73
CA PHE A 267 13.13 0.16 -5.97
C PHE A 267 13.34 -0.12 -7.46
N ALA A 268 12.41 0.30 -8.32
CA ALA A 268 12.51 0.18 -9.76
C ALA A 268 11.55 1.17 -10.45
N ASP A 269 11.97 1.73 -11.56
CA ASP A 269 11.28 2.80 -12.27
C ASP A 269 10.27 2.28 -13.30
N PHE A 270 10.15 0.96 -13.42
CA PHE A 270 9.27 0.30 -14.37
C PHE A 270 8.27 -0.67 -13.71
N VAL A 271 8.39 -0.92 -12.41
CA VAL A 271 7.57 -1.91 -11.69
C VAL A 271 6.29 -1.27 -11.18
N ASP A 272 5.15 -1.98 -11.37
CA ASP A 272 3.81 -1.69 -10.85
C ASP A 272 3.28 -0.27 -11.18
N GLU A 273 2.60 0.38 -10.26
CA GLU A 273 1.97 1.68 -10.49
C GLU A 273 3.03 2.74 -10.87
N GLY A 274 2.73 3.55 -11.87
CA GLY A 274 3.62 4.60 -12.37
C GLY A 274 4.74 4.12 -13.29
N GLY A 275 5.04 2.83 -13.39
CA GLY A 275 6.02 2.29 -14.31
C GLY A 275 5.52 2.29 -15.75
N GLU A 276 6.24 2.91 -16.69
CA GLU A 276 5.81 3.06 -18.08
C GLU A 276 6.81 2.51 -19.09
N THR A 277 8.10 2.57 -18.78
CA THR A 277 9.17 2.20 -19.69
C THR A 277 10.26 1.42 -18.97
N LEU A 278 10.75 0.35 -19.59
CA LEU A 278 11.99 -0.32 -19.23
C LEU A 278 13.05 0.00 -20.28
N ILE A 279 14.16 0.57 -19.85
CA ILE A 279 15.29 0.94 -20.71
C ILE A 279 16.28 -0.22 -20.74
N LEU A 280 16.51 -0.79 -21.92
CA LEU A 280 17.44 -1.90 -22.13
C LEU A 280 18.78 -1.43 -22.70
N GLY A 281 18.81 -0.24 -23.31
CA GLY A 281 19.99 0.35 -23.92
C GLY A 281 19.63 1.44 -24.91
N PRO A 282 20.63 2.02 -25.63
CA PRO A 282 20.39 3.06 -26.61
C PRO A 282 19.38 2.61 -27.68
N GLY A 283 18.23 3.28 -27.77
CA GLY A 283 17.18 2.97 -28.73
C GLY A 283 16.44 1.63 -28.48
N ALA A 284 16.72 0.94 -27.38
CA ALA A 284 16.10 -0.31 -27.02
C ALA A 284 15.30 -0.16 -25.71
N VAL A 285 14.00 0.03 -25.83
CA VAL A 285 13.09 0.15 -24.70
C VAL A 285 11.89 -0.77 -24.85
N LEU A 286 11.32 -1.18 -23.73
CA LEU A 286 10.04 -1.88 -23.65
C LEU A 286 9.00 -0.98 -22.99
N PHE A 287 7.79 -0.95 -23.56
CA PHE A 287 6.69 -0.19 -22.96
C PHE A 287 5.79 -1.11 -22.15
N ARG A 288 5.29 -0.60 -21.03
CA ARG A 288 4.35 -1.35 -20.21
C ARG A 288 3.07 -1.65 -20.95
N SER A 289 2.62 -2.88 -20.85
CA SER A 289 1.29 -3.35 -21.22
C SER A 289 0.48 -3.70 -19.97
N PRO A 290 -0.86 -3.85 -20.08
CA PRO A 290 -1.71 -4.21 -18.94
C PRO A 290 -1.23 -5.46 -18.22
N ASP A 291 -1.34 -5.45 -16.89
CA ASP A 291 -0.95 -6.57 -16.04
C ASP A 291 -1.80 -7.82 -16.36
N ILE A 292 -1.21 -8.99 -16.17
CA ILE A 292 -1.93 -10.27 -16.26
C ILE A 292 -2.33 -10.66 -14.83
N GLU A 293 -3.55 -10.27 -14.49
CA GLU A 293 -4.12 -10.50 -13.17
C GLU A 293 -4.83 -11.87 -13.11
N PRO A 294 -4.80 -12.56 -11.97
CA PRO A 294 -5.51 -13.80 -11.76
C PRO A 294 -7.01 -13.57 -11.58
N ARG A 295 -7.77 -14.66 -11.66
CA ARG A 295 -9.20 -14.66 -11.35
C ARG A 295 -9.46 -14.38 -9.87
N ASN A 296 -10.66 -13.89 -9.54
CA ASN A 296 -11.06 -13.66 -8.15
C ASN A 296 -11.30 -14.95 -7.35
N ALA A 297 -11.79 -16.01 -8.00
CA ALA A 297 -12.17 -17.27 -7.36
C ALA A 297 -11.01 -18.28 -7.30
N GLY A 298 -11.15 -19.30 -6.44
CA GLY A 298 -10.19 -20.40 -6.33
C GLY A 298 -9.12 -20.19 -5.26
N GLN A 299 -9.36 -19.30 -4.31
CA GLN A 299 -8.48 -19.02 -3.18
C GLN A 299 -9.18 -19.40 -1.87
N GLY A 300 -8.51 -20.14 -1.01
CA GLY A 300 -9.08 -20.55 0.28
C GLY A 300 -8.05 -21.28 1.13
N GLY A 301 -8.38 -21.50 2.38
CA GLY A 301 -7.49 -22.19 3.30
C GLY A 301 -8.21 -22.80 4.49
N PHE A 302 -7.48 -23.65 5.15
CA PHE A 302 -7.92 -24.42 6.31
C PHE A 302 -6.85 -24.38 7.39
N GLN A 303 -7.27 -24.37 8.64
CA GLN A 303 -6.41 -24.58 9.80
C GLN A 303 -7.01 -25.57 10.78
N LEU A 304 -6.13 -26.36 11.40
CA LEU A 304 -6.42 -27.19 12.57
C LEU A 304 -5.46 -26.80 13.67
N LYS A 305 -5.97 -26.47 14.86
CA LYS A 305 -5.17 -26.21 16.04
C LYS A 305 -5.50 -27.22 17.13
N LEU A 306 -4.46 -27.79 17.72
CA LEU A 306 -4.52 -28.77 18.79
C LEU A 306 -3.73 -28.26 19.98
N LYS A 307 -4.36 -28.18 21.15
CA LYS A 307 -3.69 -27.79 22.40
C LYS A 307 -3.47 -29.01 23.29
N SER A 308 -2.25 -29.18 23.78
CA SER A 308 -1.88 -30.24 24.72
C SER A 308 -1.02 -29.63 25.83
N GLY A 309 -1.57 -29.48 27.04
CA GLY A 309 -0.94 -28.73 28.11
C GLY A 309 -0.66 -27.28 27.69
N ASP A 310 0.58 -26.86 27.81
CA ASP A 310 1.03 -25.50 27.45
C ASP A 310 1.52 -25.39 25.98
N THR A 311 1.36 -26.46 25.19
CA THR A 311 1.80 -26.49 23.80
C THR A 311 0.62 -26.48 22.85
N GLU A 312 0.67 -25.59 21.84
CA GLU A 312 -0.27 -25.54 20.71
C GLU A 312 0.43 -26.02 19.44
N TYR A 313 -0.22 -26.94 18.73
CA TYR A 313 0.18 -27.43 17.41
C TYR A 313 -0.78 -26.88 16.37
N GLY A 314 -0.27 -26.24 15.33
CA GLY A 314 -1.03 -25.71 14.20
C GLY A 314 -0.71 -26.47 12.91
N PHE A 315 -1.75 -26.80 12.12
CA PHE A 315 -1.63 -27.38 10.78
C PHE A 315 -2.43 -26.55 9.81
N TYR A 316 -1.85 -26.24 8.65
CA TYR A 316 -2.39 -25.29 7.70
C TYR A 316 -2.30 -25.82 6.28
N ALA A 317 -3.32 -25.53 5.48
CA ALA A 317 -3.30 -25.74 4.04
C ALA A 317 -4.01 -24.56 3.35
N ALA A 318 -3.45 -24.08 2.26
CA ALA A 318 -4.07 -22.99 1.48
C ALA A 318 -3.77 -23.15 -0.02
N GLN A 319 -4.73 -22.71 -0.83
CA GLN A 319 -4.57 -22.44 -2.25
C GLN A 319 -4.84 -20.97 -2.49
N PHE A 320 -3.96 -20.30 -3.21
CA PHE A 320 -4.04 -18.87 -3.43
C PHE A 320 -3.47 -18.46 -4.79
N HIS A 321 -3.72 -17.21 -5.17
CA HIS A 321 -3.04 -16.53 -6.27
C HIS A 321 -2.06 -15.54 -5.70
N ASP A 322 -0.88 -15.44 -6.30
CA ASP A 322 0.17 -14.55 -5.84
C ASP A 322 -0.34 -13.09 -5.79
N LYS A 323 0.09 -12.37 -4.78
CA LYS A 323 -0.24 -10.96 -4.57
C LYS A 323 0.92 -10.03 -4.88
N MET A 324 2.07 -10.62 -5.20
CA MET A 324 3.27 -9.92 -5.65
C MET A 324 3.48 -10.15 -7.14
N PRO A 325 3.85 -9.13 -7.92
CA PRO A 325 4.04 -9.28 -9.36
C PRO A 325 5.34 -10.00 -9.69
N GLN A 326 5.30 -10.79 -10.75
CA GLN A 326 6.46 -11.29 -11.48
C GLN A 326 6.62 -10.47 -12.76
N PHE A 327 7.83 -10.06 -13.06
CA PHE A 327 8.14 -9.26 -14.24
C PHE A 327 8.46 -10.15 -15.45
N TYR A 328 7.86 -9.83 -16.59
CA TYR A 328 8.15 -10.51 -17.88
C TYR A 328 8.43 -9.48 -18.96
N ALA A 329 9.67 -9.46 -19.47
CA ALA A 329 10.06 -8.73 -20.68
C ALA A 329 9.65 -9.54 -21.93
N ARG A 330 9.05 -8.86 -22.92
CA ARG A 330 8.58 -9.51 -24.16
C ARG A 330 9.07 -8.72 -25.39
N PRO A 331 10.36 -8.81 -25.75
CA PRO A 331 10.88 -8.24 -26.99
C PRO A 331 10.15 -8.82 -28.19
N GLY A 332 9.85 -7.98 -29.19
CA GLY A 332 9.12 -8.38 -30.39
C GLY A 332 7.60 -8.50 -30.23
N VAL A 333 7.06 -8.39 -29.00
CA VAL A 333 5.61 -8.43 -28.73
C VAL A 333 5.09 -7.01 -28.56
N ASN A 334 3.92 -6.70 -29.18
CA ASN A 334 3.28 -5.38 -29.11
C ASN A 334 4.24 -4.20 -29.41
N VAL A 335 5.11 -4.36 -30.40
CA VAL A 335 6.05 -3.32 -30.82
C VAL A 335 5.28 -2.07 -31.24
N ARG A 336 5.66 -0.91 -30.67
CA ARG A 336 5.08 0.40 -30.93
C ARG A 336 6.19 1.36 -31.35
N ALA A 337 5.82 2.50 -31.95
CA ALA A 337 6.81 3.53 -32.29
C ALA A 337 7.65 3.92 -31.07
N GLY A 338 8.96 3.76 -31.17
CA GLY A 338 9.91 4.01 -30.09
C GLY A 338 10.14 2.86 -29.10
N SER A 339 9.57 1.64 -29.36
CA SER A 339 9.86 0.45 -28.54
C SER A 339 10.26 -0.73 -29.37
N ILE A 340 10.98 -1.67 -28.78
CA ILE A 340 11.30 -2.98 -29.37
C ILE A 340 10.37 -4.11 -28.89
N GLY A 341 9.36 -3.78 -28.09
CA GLY A 341 8.41 -4.72 -27.51
C GLY A 341 7.70 -4.15 -26.30
N ASP A 342 7.15 -5.03 -25.48
CA ASP A 342 6.50 -4.66 -24.24
C ASP A 342 7.02 -5.46 -23.03
N TYR A 343 6.54 -5.08 -21.84
CA TYR A 343 6.67 -5.86 -20.62
C TYR A 343 5.36 -5.85 -19.83
N VAL A 344 5.16 -6.86 -19.01
CA VAL A 344 3.97 -7.04 -18.19
C VAL A 344 4.32 -7.49 -16.78
N MET A 345 3.48 -7.14 -15.83
CA MET A 345 3.45 -7.76 -14.52
C MET A 345 2.46 -8.93 -14.55
N VAL A 346 2.87 -10.08 -14.04
CA VAL A 346 2.08 -11.32 -14.02
C VAL A 346 1.96 -11.80 -12.59
N TYR A 347 0.77 -12.22 -12.21
CA TYR A 347 0.51 -12.78 -10.89
C TYR A 347 0.17 -14.26 -11.03
N ALA A 348 0.98 -15.13 -10.42
CA ALA A 348 0.83 -16.57 -10.54
C ALA A 348 -0.46 -17.07 -9.89
N GLU A 349 -1.11 -18.04 -10.54
CA GLU A 349 -2.35 -18.64 -10.05
C GLU A 349 -2.15 -20.04 -9.43
N ASN A 350 -3.09 -20.44 -8.58
CA ASN A 350 -3.25 -21.81 -8.06
C ASN A 350 -2.02 -22.34 -7.30
N ILE A 351 -1.32 -21.45 -6.57
CA ILE A 351 -0.23 -21.83 -5.69
C ILE A 351 -0.84 -22.57 -4.49
N ARG A 352 -0.25 -23.71 -4.13
CA ARG A 352 -0.64 -24.49 -2.96
C ARG A 352 0.46 -24.47 -1.92
N THR A 353 0.08 -24.29 -0.69
CA THR A 353 1.01 -24.31 0.44
C THR A 353 0.44 -25.11 1.59
N VAL A 354 1.31 -25.78 2.31
CA VAL A 354 1.00 -26.48 3.57
C VAL A 354 2.02 -26.05 4.62
N GLY A 355 1.61 -26.01 5.88
CA GLY A 355 2.48 -25.61 6.97
C GLY A 355 2.09 -26.23 8.28
N ALA A 356 3.03 -26.24 9.20
CA ALA A 356 2.79 -26.60 10.59
C ALA A 356 3.53 -25.64 11.52
N SER A 357 3.00 -25.41 12.70
CA SER A 357 3.63 -24.61 13.76
C SER A 357 3.52 -25.31 15.10
N ILE A 358 4.47 -25.04 15.98
CA ILE A 358 4.47 -25.45 17.38
C ILE A 358 4.79 -24.19 18.19
N SER A 359 3.92 -23.89 19.14
CA SER A 359 4.10 -22.81 20.11
C SER A 359 3.95 -23.36 21.52
N THR A 360 4.91 -23.08 22.40
CA THR A 360 4.89 -23.49 23.79
C THR A 360 5.26 -22.33 24.71
N LEU A 361 4.65 -22.26 25.87
CA LEU A 361 4.93 -21.27 26.92
C LEU A 361 6.04 -21.76 27.84
#